data_47fd1a5955ad53a3fb90cd495a0191a2
#
_entry.id   47fd1a5955ad53a3fb90cd495a0191a2
#
_cell.length_a   1.000
_cell.length_b   1.000
_cell.length_c   1.000
_cell.angle_alpha   90.00
_cell.angle_beta   90.00
_cell.angle_gamma   90.00
#
_symmetry.space_group_name_H-M   'P 1'
#
loop_
_entity.id
_entity.type
_entity.pdbx_description
1 polymer ?
#
loop_
_entity_poly.entity_id
_entity_poly.type
_entity_poly.pdbx_seq_one_letter_code
_entity_poly.pdbx_strand_id
1 'polypeptide(L)'
;MGFLFALGVVLTIAITFAVIKGGNDKKELAHNEKKIRIFLSEQDLRANHIIFTPHNNSNNSLSVNEKKKTVSICHIKNDNVFIDNYSFDQIIGFDIDIDGESARKISVGGTIAGAALGGGLGALIGSQFGGKKSKVNLMHLVINVDDMSNPVIHFSILKPSFDGKPYNSDNFMVEEASKKAEKWSGIFKVILNRKNTE
;
A
#
# COMPACT_ATOMS: atom_id res chain seq x y z
N MET A 1 -3.63 -21.56 -45.95
CA MET A 1 -4.36 -20.29 -45.57
C MET A 1 -5.22 -20.42 -44.33
N GLY A 2 -5.84 -21.56 -44.00
CA GLY A 2 -6.72 -21.72 -42.83
C GLY A 2 -6.04 -21.55 -41.45
N PHE A 3 -4.77 -21.93 -41.32
CA PHE A 3 -4.03 -21.85 -40.05
C PHE A 3 -3.75 -20.37 -39.61
N LEU A 4 -3.41 -19.49 -40.53
CA LEU A 4 -3.21 -18.06 -40.26
C LEU A 4 -4.51 -17.37 -39.89
N PHE A 5 -5.63 -17.76 -40.46
CA PHE A 5 -6.96 -17.22 -40.12
C PHE A 5 -7.39 -17.63 -38.70
N ALA A 6 -7.16 -18.91 -38.32
CA ALA A 6 -7.47 -19.40 -36.99
C ALA A 6 -6.62 -18.72 -35.93
N LEU A 7 -5.32 -18.48 -36.20
CA LEU A 7 -4.43 -17.76 -35.27
C LEU A 7 -4.86 -16.30 -35.06
N GLY A 8 -5.29 -15.62 -36.11
CA GLY A 8 -5.82 -14.25 -36.05
C GLY A 8 -7.09 -14.14 -35.20
N VAL A 9 -8.01 -15.10 -35.34
CA VAL A 9 -9.25 -15.13 -34.56
C VAL A 9 -8.98 -15.39 -33.08
N VAL A 10 -8.08 -16.31 -32.75
CA VAL A 10 -7.69 -16.58 -31.35
C VAL A 10 -7.03 -15.37 -30.71
N LEU A 11 -6.17 -14.67 -31.44
CA LEU A 11 -5.49 -13.47 -30.95
C LEU A 11 -6.48 -12.31 -30.69
N THR A 12 -7.44 -12.10 -31.60
CA THR A 12 -8.49 -11.07 -31.41
C THR A 12 -9.40 -11.38 -30.23
N ILE A 13 -9.78 -12.63 -30.03
CA ILE A 13 -10.58 -13.06 -28.86
C ILE A 13 -9.79 -12.83 -27.56
N ALA A 14 -8.51 -13.19 -27.53
CA ALA A 14 -7.66 -13.01 -26.34
C ALA A 14 -7.49 -11.52 -25.99
N ILE A 15 -7.26 -10.64 -26.99
CA ILE A 15 -7.15 -9.19 -26.79
C ILE A 15 -8.48 -8.61 -26.31
N THR A 16 -9.60 -9.01 -26.90
CA THR A 16 -10.92 -8.52 -26.49
C THR A 16 -11.24 -8.95 -25.06
N PHE A 17 -10.92 -10.18 -24.69
CA PHE A 17 -11.12 -10.70 -23.32
C PHE A 17 -10.24 -9.94 -22.30
N ALA A 18 -8.98 -9.66 -22.64
CA ALA A 18 -8.08 -8.88 -21.79
C ALA A 18 -8.56 -7.44 -21.58
N VAL A 19 -9.08 -6.78 -22.62
CA VAL A 19 -9.63 -5.42 -22.53
C VAL A 19 -10.91 -5.38 -21.70
N ILE A 20 -11.82 -6.35 -21.89
CA ILE A 20 -13.06 -6.46 -21.10
C ILE A 20 -12.74 -6.71 -19.63
N LYS A 21 -11.82 -7.64 -19.34
CA LYS A 21 -11.40 -7.95 -17.97
C LYS A 21 -10.78 -6.75 -17.29
N GLY A 22 -9.83 -6.06 -17.95
CA GLY A 22 -9.19 -4.86 -17.39
C GLY A 22 -10.16 -3.70 -17.18
N GLY A 23 -11.22 -3.58 -17.98
CA GLY A 23 -12.29 -2.61 -17.81
C GLY A 23 -13.18 -2.91 -16.60
N ASN A 24 -13.49 -4.18 -16.37
CA ASN A 24 -14.29 -4.62 -15.22
C ASN A 24 -13.50 -4.44 -13.90
N ASP A 25 -12.23 -4.80 -13.89
CA ASP A 25 -11.35 -4.65 -12.72
C ASP A 25 -11.25 -3.18 -12.28
N LYS A 26 -11.14 -2.24 -13.23
CA LYS A 26 -11.12 -0.80 -12.92
C LYS A 26 -12.45 -0.29 -12.36
N LYS A 27 -13.58 -0.78 -12.86
CA LYS A 27 -14.91 -0.41 -12.35
C LYS A 27 -15.13 -0.95 -10.94
N GLU A 28 -14.73 -2.18 -10.70
CA GLU A 28 -14.82 -2.81 -9.37
C GLU A 28 -13.95 -2.06 -8.36
N LEU A 29 -12.70 -1.73 -8.72
CA LEU A 29 -11.81 -0.94 -7.88
C LEU A 29 -12.44 0.41 -7.52
N ALA A 30 -12.93 1.16 -8.50
CA ALA A 30 -13.57 2.46 -8.27
C ALA A 30 -14.84 2.34 -7.41
N HIS A 31 -15.61 1.25 -7.57
CA HIS A 31 -16.78 0.95 -6.75
C HIS A 31 -16.38 0.72 -5.30
N ASN A 32 -15.38 -0.12 -5.06
CA ASN A 32 -14.89 -0.46 -3.72
C ASN A 32 -14.27 0.75 -3.01
N GLU A 33 -13.49 1.57 -3.71
CA GLU A 33 -12.98 2.82 -3.17
C GLU A 33 -14.12 3.76 -2.73
N LYS A 34 -15.12 3.93 -3.57
CA LYS A 34 -16.30 4.75 -3.26
C LYS A 34 -17.05 4.21 -2.05
N LYS A 35 -17.24 2.91 -1.98
CA LYS A 35 -17.92 2.23 -0.86
C LYS A 35 -17.20 2.46 0.47
N ILE A 36 -15.90 2.29 0.52
CA ILE A 36 -15.09 2.57 1.71
C ILE A 36 -15.18 4.05 2.11
N ARG A 37 -15.10 4.99 1.16
CA ARG A 37 -15.20 6.43 1.45
C ARG A 37 -16.56 6.81 2.03
N ILE A 38 -17.65 6.24 1.50
CA ILE A 38 -19.01 6.44 2.02
C ILE A 38 -19.08 5.89 3.45
N PHE A 39 -18.65 4.65 3.67
CA PHE A 39 -18.65 4.02 4.97
C PHE A 39 -17.87 4.85 6.01
N LEU A 40 -16.65 5.30 5.70
CA LEU A 40 -15.88 6.17 6.60
C LEU A 40 -16.59 7.48 6.90
N SER A 41 -17.32 8.05 5.92
CA SER A 41 -18.09 9.28 6.12
C SER A 41 -19.30 9.06 7.04
N GLU A 42 -20.00 7.94 6.92
CA GLU A 42 -21.14 7.55 7.77
C GLU A 42 -20.71 7.28 9.22
N GLN A 43 -19.50 6.78 9.43
CA GLN A 43 -18.92 6.57 10.76
C GLN A 43 -18.27 7.84 11.37
N ASP A 44 -18.41 9.00 10.72
CA ASP A 44 -17.72 10.26 11.09
C ASP A 44 -16.18 10.12 11.12
N LEU A 45 -15.64 9.20 10.31
CA LEU A 45 -14.20 8.92 10.15
C LEU A 45 -13.67 9.40 8.81
N ARG A 46 -14.21 10.47 8.24
CA ARG A 46 -13.79 11.02 6.95
C ARG A 46 -12.27 11.26 6.92
N ALA A 47 -11.61 10.58 6.00
CA ALA A 47 -10.16 10.58 5.91
C ALA A 47 -9.58 11.89 5.35
N ASN A 48 -8.56 12.44 6.00
CA ASN A 48 -7.69 13.49 5.44
C ASN A 48 -6.66 12.87 4.50
N HIS A 49 -6.15 11.69 4.85
CA HIS A 49 -5.26 10.89 4.03
C HIS A 49 -5.82 9.49 3.86
N ILE A 50 -5.80 8.97 2.64
CA ILE A 50 -6.24 7.60 2.34
C ILE A 50 -5.39 7.01 1.23
N ILE A 51 -5.05 5.74 1.37
CA ILE A 51 -4.40 4.92 0.36
C ILE A 51 -5.13 3.60 0.24
N PHE A 52 -5.23 3.09 -0.97
CA PHE A 52 -5.79 1.78 -1.27
C PHE A 52 -4.68 0.83 -1.69
N THR A 53 -4.80 -0.46 -1.34
CA THR A 53 -3.85 -1.47 -1.83
C THR A 53 -3.93 -1.56 -3.35
N PRO A 54 -2.79 -1.71 -4.07
CA PRO A 54 -2.79 -1.90 -5.51
C PRO A 54 -3.33 -3.27 -5.90
N HIS A 55 -3.93 -3.36 -7.06
CA HIS A 55 -4.45 -4.54 -7.79
C HIS A 55 -5.85 -5.07 -7.45
N ASN A 56 -6.31 -5.84 -8.44
CA ASN A 56 -7.61 -6.43 -8.79
C ASN A 56 -8.35 -7.21 -7.71
N ASN A 57 -8.34 -6.99 -6.51
CA ASN A 57 -9.12 -7.48 -5.37
C ASN A 57 -8.70 -6.73 -4.10
N SER A 58 -8.15 -5.55 -4.26
CA SER A 58 -7.71 -4.79 -3.11
C SER A 58 -8.88 -4.02 -2.51
N ASN A 59 -9.57 -4.74 -1.73
CA ASN A 59 -10.67 -4.23 -0.93
C ASN A 59 -10.16 -3.57 0.36
N ASN A 60 -8.86 -3.20 0.43
CA ASN A 60 -8.27 -2.67 1.65
C ASN A 60 -7.87 -1.22 1.47
N SER A 61 -8.08 -0.42 2.50
CA SER A 61 -7.57 0.94 2.61
C SER A 61 -6.94 1.20 3.96
N LEU A 62 -5.93 2.07 3.96
CA LEU A 62 -5.37 2.68 5.15
C LEU A 62 -5.71 4.16 5.10
N SER A 63 -6.25 4.70 6.19
CA SER A 63 -6.69 6.09 6.26
C SER A 63 -6.36 6.75 7.59
N VAL A 64 -6.24 8.07 7.56
CA VAL A 64 -5.99 8.91 8.73
C VAL A 64 -7.04 10.00 8.78
N ASN A 65 -7.68 10.15 9.95
CA ASN A 65 -8.53 11.28 10.31
C ASN A 65 -7.79 12.13 11.36
N GLU A 66 -7.31 13.29 10.94
CA GLU A 66 -6.55 14.18 11.83
C GLU A 66 -7.42 14.79 12.93
N LYS A 67 -8.68 15.09 12.63
CA LYS A 67 -9.62 15.70 13.60
C LYS A 67 -9.97 14.74 14.72
N LYS A 68 -10.19 13.47 14.39
CA LYS A 68 -10.51 12.42 15.37
C LYS A 68 -9.25 11.79 15.97
N LYS A 69 -8.06 12.14 15.47
CA LYS A 69 -6.79 11.53 15.84
C LYS A 69 -6.82 9.99 15.69
N THR A 70 -7.30 9.49 14.54
CA THR A 70 -7.46 8.06 14.30
C THR A 70 -6.79 7.59 13.02
N VAL A 71 -6.31 6.34 13.05
CA VAL A 71 -5.85 5.56 11.90
C VAL A 71 -6.84 4.42 11.70
N SER A 72 -7.40 4.31 10.52
CA SER A 72 -8.38 3.28 10.21
C SER A 72 -7.91 2.40 9.06
N ILE A 73 -8.06 1.09 9.22
CA ILE A 73 -7.83 0.09 8.17
C ILE A 73 -9.20 -0.49 7.81
N CYS A 74 -9.62 -0.28 6.57
CA CYS A 74 -10.85 -0.88 6.07
C CYS A 74 -10.53 -2.05 5.15
N HIS A 75 -11.35 -3.08 5.19
CA HIS A 75 -11.33 -4.17 4.24
C HIS A 75 -12.75 -4.56 3.84
N ILE A 76 -12.93 -4.92 2.56
CA ILE A 76 -14.21 -5.44 2.04
C ILE A 76 -14.12 -6.96 1.98
N LYS A 77 -15.08 -7.63 2.59
CA LYS A 77 -15.25 -9.09 2.52
C LYS A 77 -16.72 -9.40 2.33
N ASN A 78 -17.05 -10.22 1.32
CA ASN A 78 -18.44 -10.58 1.00
C ASN A 78 -19.33 -9.34 0.86
N ASP A 79 -18.85 -8.36 0.14
CA ASP A 79 -19.51 -7.06 -0.09
C ASP A 79 -19.79 -6.22 1.17
N ASN A 80 -19.27 -6.57 2.34
CA ASN A 80 -19.37 -5.78 3.57
C ASN A 80 -18.04 -5.09 3.86
N VAL A 81 -18.10 -3.85 4.37
CA VAL A 81 -16.94 -3.10 4.83
C VAL A 81 -16.72 -3.40 6.31
N PHE A 82 -15.52 -3.87 6.63
CA PHE A 82 -15.02 -4.03 8.00
C PHE A 82 -13.98 -2.96 8.27
N ILE A 83 -13.85 -2.54 9.52
CA ILE A 83 -12.92 -1.50 9.94
C ILE A 83 -12.23 -1.88 11.24
N ASP A 84 -10.91 -1.76 11.23
CA ASP A 84 -10.09 -1.68 12.43
C ASP A 84 -9.70 -0.22 12.63
N ASN A 85 -9.98 0.35 13.80
CA ASN A 85 -9.79 1.76 14.06
C ASN A 85 -8.95 1.95 15.32
N TYR A 86 -7.82 2.66 15.18
CA TYR A 86 -6.84 2.90 16.22
C TYR A 86 -6.70 4.39 16.48
N SER A 87 -6.69 4.81 17.76
CA SER A 87 -6.30 6.18 18.10
C SER A 87 -4.81 6.40 17.81
N PHE A 88 -4.40 7.66 17.66
CA PHE A 88 -2.97 7.98 17.51
C PHE A 88 -2.13 7.46 18.67
N ASP A 89 -2.72 7.39 19.88
CA ASP A 89 -2.03 6.89 21.08
C ASP A 89 -1.75 5.39 21.03
N GLN A 90 -2.56 4.64 20.29
CA GLN A 90 -2.32 3.22 20.07
C GLN A 90 -1.24 2.94 19.01
N ILE A 91 -0.85 3.93 18.22
CA ILE A 91 0.25 3.76 17.25
C ILE A 91 1.57 3.88 17.99
N ILE A 92 2.35 2.80 18.00
CA ILE A 92 3.64 2.73 18.72
C ILE A 92 4.85 2.68 17.80
N GLY A 93 4.65 2.43 16.50
CA GLY A 93 5.72 2.41 15.53
C GLY A 93 5.24 2.29 14.10
N PHE A 94 6.15 2.56 13.20
CA PHE A 94 5.94 2.45 11.75
C PHE A 94 7.23 1.98 11.09
N ASP A 95 7.11 1.10 10.12
CA ASP A 95 8.23 0.60 9.32
C ASP A 95 7.82 0.49 7.85
N ILE A 96 8.80 0.44 6.97
CA ILE A 96 8.64 0.09 5.56
C ILE A 96 9.41 -1.20 5.35
N ASP A 97 8.69 -2.24 5.00
CA ASP A 97 9.25 -3.55 4.66
C ASP A 97 9.33 -3.70 3.13
N ILE A 98 10.48 -4.12 2.65
CA ILE A 98 10.72 -4.44 1.23
C ILE A 98 11.26 -5.86 1.18
N ASP A 99 10.49 -6.77 0.61
CA ASP A 99 10.84 -8.19 0.44
C ASP A 99 11.21 -8.91 1.75
N GLY A 100 10.63 -8.48 2.89
CA GLY A 100 10.89 -9.04 4.22
C GLY A 100 12.01 -8.34 4.99
N GLU A 101 12.63 -7.29 4.44
CA GLU A 101 13.66 -6.51 5.09
C GLU A 101 13.14 -5.11 5.48
N SER A 102 13.41 -4.69 6.71
CA SER A 102 13.05 -3.34 7.20
C SER A 102 13.91 -2.28 6.51
N ALA A 103 13.26 -1.46 5.69
CA ALA A 103 13.91 -0.36 4.97
C ALA A 103 13.94 0.95 5.77
N ARG A 104 12.92 1.20 6.61
CA ARG A 104 12.84 2.41 7.44
C ARG A 104 11.94 2.17 8.65
N LYS A 105 12.49 2.26 9.84
CA LYS A 105 11.76 2.11 11.11
C LYS A 105 11.66 3.43 11.87
N ILE A 106 10.46 3.76 12.31
CA ILE A 106 10.16 4.92 13.16
C ILE A 106 9.41 4.42 14.39
N SER A 107 9.86 4.76 15.59
CA SER A 107 9.22 4.38 16.84
C SER A 107 8.93 5.57 17.73
N VAL A 108 8.10 5.39 18.74
CA VAL A 108 7.88 6.37 19.81
C VAL A 108 9.21 6.64 20.49
N GLY A 109 9.60 7.92 20.55
CA GLY A 109 10.92 8.32 21.05
C GLY A 109 11.87 8.85 19.98
N GLY A 110 11.46 8.84 18.71
CA GLY A 110 12.04 9.69 17.67
C GLY A 110 13.34 9.24 17.03
N THR A 111 13.84 8.05 17.29
CA THR A 111 14.96 7.50 16.52
C THR A 111 14.48 6.92 15.20
N ILE A 112 14.81 7.59 14.10
CA ILE A 112 14.71 7.00 12.77
C ILE A 112 15.89 6.04 12.64
N ALA A 113 15.65 4.76 12.86
CA ALA A 113 16.62 3.71 12.57
C ALA A 113 16.39 3.22 11.13
N GLY A 114 17.42 3.22 10.33
CA GLY A 114 17.39 2.81 8.93
C GLY A 114 18.25 3.70 8.06
N ALA A 115 18.87 3.14 7.05
CA ALA A 115 19.78 3.86 6.16
C ALA A 115 19.07 5.03 5.48
N ALA A 116 19.70 6.19 5.54
CA ALA A 116 19.38 7.43 4.82
C ALA A 116 18.53 8.48 5.53
N LEU A 117 19.17 9.24 6.36
CA LEU A 117 18.71 10.58 6.78
C LEU A 117 18.70 11.61 5.63
N GLY A 118 19.10 11.26 4.42
CA GLY A 118 19.25 12.21 3.32
C GLY A 118 18.91 11.73 1.92
N GLY A 119 18.52 10.48 1.73
CA GLY A 119 18.11 9.95 0.42
C GLY A 119 16.67 9.47 0.43
N GLY A 120 15.91 9.69 -0.64
CA GLY A 120 14.59 9.12 -0.80
C GLY A 120 14.62 7.59 -0.78
N LEU A 121 13.47 6.93 -0.56
CA LEU A 121 13.37 5.46 -0.61
C LEU A 121 13.94 4.87 -1.90
N GLY A 122 13.86 5.61 -3.03
CA GLY A 122 14.49 5.22 -4.29
C GLY A 122 16.01 5.07 -4.19
N ALA A 123 16.68 5.93 -3.40
CA ALA A 123 18.11 5.81 -3.15
C ALA A 123 18.44 4.62 -2.23
N LEU A 124 17.54 4.30 -1.28
CA LEU A 124 17.66 3.12 -0.42
C LEU A 124 17.53 1.82 -1.23
N ILE A 125 16.52 1.72 -2.07
CA ILE A 125 16.32 0.58 -2.96
C ILE A 125 17.54 0.40 -3.86
N GLY A 126 18.14 1.50 -4.38
CA GLY A 126 19.34 1.46 -5.19
C GLY A 126 20.61 1.10 -4.42
N SER A 127 20.77 1.54 -3.16
CA SER A 127 22.00 1.35 -2.37
C SER A 127 22.03 0.05 -1.58
N GLN A 128 20.92 -0.40 -1.03
CA GLN A 128 20.82 -1.64 -0.24
C GLN A 128 21.05 -2.88 -1.08
N PHE A 129 20.76 -2.81 -2.36
CA PHE A 129 20.91 -3.94 -3.29
C PHE A 129 22.15 -3.88 -4.17
N GLY A 130 23.19 -3.12 -3.79
CA GLY A 130 24.56 -3.25 -4.32
C GLY A 130 24.75 -2.85 -5.77
N GLY A 131 24.06 -1.85 -6.28
CA GLY A 131 24.35 -1.22 -7.58
C GLY A 131 24.09 -2.09 -8.83
N LYS A 132 23.75 -3.36 -8.67
CA LYS A 132 23.20 -4.21 -9.74
C LYS A 132 21.69 -4.03 -9.72
N LYS A 133 21.02 -4.02 -10.89
CA LYS A 133 19.57 -3.90 -11.05
C LYS A 133 18.83 -4.72 -9.98
N SER A 134 18.56 -4.10 -8.84
CA SER A 134 17.88 -4.73 -7.72
C SER A 134 16.44 -5.01 -8.14
N LYS A 135 15.92 -6.11 -7.68
CA LYS A 135 14.56 -6.53 -7.95
C LYS A 135 13.73 -6.38 -6.70
N VAL A 136 12.50 -5.90 -6.83
CA VAL A 136 11.55 -5.69 -5.74
C VAL A 136 10.29 -6.48 -6.06
N ASN A 137 9.85 -7.29 -5.13
CA ASN A 137 8.66 -8.12 -5.29
C ASN A 137 7.49 -7.59 -4.47
N LEU A 138 7.75 -7.20 -3.23
CA LEU A 138 6.76 -6.75 -2.26
C LEU A 138 7.21 -5.46 -1.58
N MET A 139 6.25 -4.60 -1.24
CA MET A 139 6.48 -3.48 -0.33
C MET A 139 5.26 -3.30 0.58
N HIS A 140 5.52 -3.26 1.89
CA HIS A 140 4.50 -3.07 2.90
C HIS A 140 4.78 -1.82 3.74
N LEU A 141 3.73 -1.15 4.15
CA LEU A 141 3.73 -0.28 5.31
C LEU A 141 3.44 -1.18 6.51
N VAL A 142 4.31 -1.17 7.50
CA VAL A 142 4.17 -1.97 8.73
C VAL A 142 3.85 -1.02 9.87
N ILE A 143 2.68 -1.18 10.47
CA ILE A 143 2.18 -0.32 11.53
C ILE A 143 2.16 -1.14 12.82
N ASN A 144 2.94 -0.73 13.81
CA ASN A 144 2.91 -1.34 15.12
C ASN A 144 1.88 -0.61 15.99
N VAL A 145 0.98 -1.38 16.58
CA VAL A 145 -0.12 -0.87 17.39
C VAL A 145 -0.10 -1.48 18.78
N ASP A 146 -0.58 -0.73 19.76
CA ASP A 146 -0.79 -1.22 21.13
C ASP A 146 -2.12 -1.99 21.19
N ASP A 147 -2.10 -3.17 20.61
CA ASP A 147 -3.21 -4.12 20.56
C ASP A 147 -2.64 -5.54 20.64
N MET A 148 -2.90 -6.24 21.75
CA MET A 148 -2.39 -7.61 21.96
C MET A 148 -2.93 -8.62 20.94
N SER A 149 -4.11 -8.36 20.38
CA SER A 149 -4.75 -9.28 19.42
C SER A 149 -4.15 -9.13 18.02
N ASN A 150 -3.71 -7.92 17.65
CA ASN A 150 -3.15 -7.63 16.32
C ASN A 150 -2.07 -6.55 16.42
N PRO A 151 -0.90 -6.86 17.02
CA PRO A 151 0.11 -5.86 17.35
C PRO A 151 0.85 -5.30 16.13
N VAL A 152 0.79 -5.98 14.97
CA VAL A 152 1.50 -5.61 13.76
C VAL A 152 0.58 -5.72 12.54
N ILE A 153 0.41 -4.61 11.86
CA ILE A 153 -0.45 -4.53 10.67
C ILE A 153 0.43 -4.35 9.43
N HIS A 154 0.30 -5.26 8.47
CA HIS A 154 0.96 -5.18 7.18
C HIS A 154 0.00 -4.64 6.11
N PHE A 155 0.28 -3.47 5.58
CA PHE A 155 -0.50 -2.86 4.50
C PHE A 155 0.30 -2.85 3.20
N SER A 156 -0.08 -3.67 2.23
CA SER A 156 0.64 -3.78 0.95
C SER A 156 0.47 -2.54 0.09
N ILE A 157 1.58 -1.99 -0.39
CA ILE A 157 1.65 -0.88 -1.36
C ILE A 157 2.30 -1.26 -2.69
N LEU A 158 3.01 -2.39 -2.72
CA LEU A 158 3.46 -3.08 -3.91
C LEU A 158 3.20 -4.57 -3.73
N LYS A 159 2.65 -5.22 -4.74
CA LYS A 159 2.43 -6.68 -4.79
C LYS A 159 3.22 -7.25 -5.96
N PRO A 160 3.50 -8.56 -5.99
CA PRO A 160 4.14 -9.21 -7.12
C PRO A 160 3.42 -8.91 -8.43
N SER A 161 4.16 -8.90 -9.52
CA SER A 161 3.58 -8.77 -10.85
C SER A 161 2.63 -9.94 -11.16
N PHE A 162 1.77 -9.77 -12.16
CA PHE A 162 0.79 -10.80 -12.53
C PHE A 162 1.43 -12.14 -12.95
N ASP A 163 2.64 -12.09 -13.50
CA ASP A 163 3.43 -13.28 -13.87
C ASP A 163 4.31 -13.81 -12.73
N GLY A 164 4.16 -13.27 -11.52
CA GLY A 164 4.91 -13.65 -10.33
C GLY A 164 6.37 -13.22 -10.32
N LYS A 165 6.82 -12.43 -11.32
CA LYS A 165 8.19 -11.96 -11.38
C LYS A 165 8.38 -10.67 -10.59
N PRO A 166 9.52 -10.49 -9.93
CA PRO A 166 9.86 -9.24 -9.27
C PRO A 166 10.08 -8.12 -10.29
N TYR A 167 9.72 -6.90 -9.91
CA TYR A 167 9.98 -5.69 -10.69
C TYR A 167 11.46 -5.31 -10.62
N ASN A 168 11.98 -4.70 -11.68
CA ASN A 168 13.23 -3.98 -11.56
C ASN A 168 13.06 -2.75 -10.67
N SER A 169 14.10 -2.34 -9.95
CA SER A 169 14.07 -1.18 -9.06
C SER A 169 13.74 0.15 -9.78
N ASP A 170 14.03 0.24 -11.08
CA ASP A 170 13.70 1.36 -11.96
C ASP A 170 12.30 1.28 -12.59
N ASN A 171 11.49 0.29 -12.21
CA ASN A 171 10.15 0.11 -12.71
C ASN A 171 9.21 1.19 -12.13
N PHE A 172 8.32 1.74 -12.96
CA PHE A 172 7.33 2.73 -12.56
C PHE A 172 6.49 2.30 -11.34
N MET A 173 6.15 1.01 -11.23
CA MET A 173 5.36 0.50 -10.08
C MET A 173 6.14 0.59 -8.77
N VAL A 174 7.46 0.34 -8.81
CA VAL A 174 8.34 0.47 -7.64
C VAL A 174 8.51 1.93 -7.27
N GLU A 175 8.69 2.82 -8.25
CA GLU A 175 8.79 4.27 -8.04
C GLU A 175 7.52 4.83 -7.39
N GLU A 176 6.34 4.48 -7.89
CA GLU A 176 5.06 4.90 -7.32
C GLU A 176 4.83 4.35 -5.90
N ALA A 177 5.19 3.10 -5.64
CA ALA A 177 5.12 2.52 -4.31
C ALA A 177 6.07 3.24 -3.34
N SER A 178 7.28 3.57 -3.79
CA SER A 178 8.27 4.32 -2.99
C SER A 178 7.78 5.71 -2.62
N LYS A 179 7.20 6.45 -3.56
CA LYS A 179 6.58 7.78 -3.29
C LYS A 179 5.45 7.66 -2.26
N LYS A 180 4.63 6.63 -2.36
CA LYS A 180 3.55 6.35 -1.39
C LYS A 180 4.14 6.05 -0.01
N ALA A 181 5.15 5.19 0.06
CA ALA A 181 5.83 4.83 1.30
C ALA A 181 6.48 6.06 1.97
N GLU A 182 7.13 6.92 1.22
CA GLU A 182 7.70 8.18 1.74
C GLU A 182 6.63 9.10 2.33
N LYS A 183 5.54 9.31 1.60
CA LYS A 183 4.42 10.14 2.07
C LYS A 183 3.87 9.59 3.39
N TRP A 184 3.60 8.29 3.45
CA TRP A 184 3.05 7.65 4.65
C TRP A 184 4.03 7.63 5.81
N SER A 185 5.31 7.44 5.55
CA SER A 185 6.37 7.60 6.55
C SER A 185 6.35 8.99 7.19
N GLY A 186 6.17 10.04 6.37
CA GLY A 186 6.01 11.42 6.87
C GLY A 186 4.78 11.57 7.76
N ILE A 187 3.63 11.02 7.35
CA ILE A 187 2.38 11.07 8.13
C ILE A 187 2.57 10.37 9.49
N PHE A 188 3.09 9.14 9.50
CA PHE A 188 3.31 8.40 10.74
C PHE A 188 4.36 9.05 11.63
N LYS A 189 5.40 9.67 11.07
CA LYS A 189 6.35 10.48 11.84
C LYS A 189 5.66 11.62 12.59
N VAL A 190 4.72 12.31 11.95
CA VAL A 190 3.94 13.38 12.61
C VAL A 190 3.06 12.79 13.72
N ILE A 191 2.38 11.67 13.47
CA ILE A 191 1.54 11.00 14.48
C ILE A 191 2.37 10.62 15.71
N LEU A 192 3.49 9.95 15.51
CA LEU A 192 4.38 9.49 16.59
C LEU A 192 5.04 10.65 17.37
N ASN A 193 5.37 11.75 16.70
CA ASN A 193 5.94 12.93 17.35
C ASN A 193 4.93 13.67 18.22
N ARG A 194 3.67 13.76 17.82
CA ARG A 194 2.61 14.42 18.61
C ARG A 194 2.37 13.72 19.94
N LYS A 195 2.54 12.40 19.98
CA LYS A 195 2.43 11.61 21.22
C LYS A 195 3.48 11.98 22.27
N ASN A 196 4.64 12.48 21.85
CA ASN A 196 5.73 12.86 22.77
C ASN A 196 5.61 14.30 23.32
N THR A 197 4.61 15.05 22.89
CA THR A 197 4.48 16.49 23.21
C THR A 197 3.25 16.78 24.10
N GLU A 198 2.37 15.81 24.29
CA GLU A 198 1.26 15.83 25.25
C GLU A 198 1.63 15.01 26.52
#